data_9774b8e18f5da7bc80dd434d0e56f8cc
#
_entry.id   9774b8e18f5da7bc80dd434d0e56f8cc
#
_cell.length_a   1.000
_cell.length_b   1.000
_cell.length_c   1.000
_cell.angle_alpha   90.00
_cell.angle_beta   90.00
_cell.angle_gamma   90.00
#
_symmetry.space_group_name_H-M   'P 1'
#
loop_
_entity.id
_entity.type
_entity.pdbx_description
1 polymer ?
#
loop_
_entity_poly.entity_id
_entity_poly.type
_entity_poly.pdbx_seq_one_letter_code
_entity_poly.pdbx_strand_id
1 'polypeptide(L)'
;MVIFLLLVSVAASGQSLRDLSSTTPLPPNNTLVIGILGGIEHWNDPNRGIRKLALKLRQTPGVSAESIENRRVGTALRFIEKSLDTNGDRVLSTEERRQARIILYGQSLGGQAILRLARALNKRGIPVLLTVQVDSVGRTDHIIPSNVRAAANFYQHELLTVWGETKIRAADPQKTTILANRQFHYPPLVSDAPKPDTWVRRRFGGAHARMEADPIVWKEVESYIRQALKTK
;
A
#
# COMPACT_ATOMS: atom_id res chain seq x y z
N MET A 1 51.03 -12.70 13.65
CA MET A 1 50.31 -12.18 12.46
C MET A 1 48.84 -12.18 12.80
N VAL A 2 48.31 -11.03 13.19
CA VAL A 2 46.90 -10.88 13.63
C VAL A 2 46.11 -10.42 12.42
N ILE A 3 45.21 -11.26 11.94
CA ILE A 3 44.31 -10.92 10.81
C ILE A 3 43.13 -10.15 11.39
N PHE A 4 43.08 -8.84 11.13
CA PHE A 4 41.92 -8.00 11.39
C PHE A 4 40.82 -8.33 10.32
N LEU A 5 39.80 -9.07 10.67
CA LEU A 5 38.58 -9.19 9.87
C LEU A 5 37.81 -7.88 9.98
N LEU A 6 37.90 -7.04 8.95
CA LEU A 6 37.00 -5.92 8.75
C LEU A 6 35.61 -6.47 8.42
N LEU A 7 34.72 -6.53 9.41
CA LEU A 7 33.28 -6.70 9.20
C LEU A 7 32.73 -5.41 8.59
N VAL A 8 32.69 -5.35 7.26
CA VAL A 8 31.91 -4.33 6.56
C VAL A 8 30.43 -4.65 6.78
N SER A 9 29.83 -4.03 7.78
CA SER A 9 28.38 -4.01 7.90
C SER A 9 27.81 -3.22 6.74
N VAL A 10 27.37 -3.92 5.68
CA VAL A 10 26.50 -3.34 4.66
C VAL A 10 25.20 -3.01 5.38
N ALA A 11 25.06 -1.80 5.88
CA ALA A 11 23.79 -1.27 6.29
C ALA A 11 22.87 -1.35 5.05
N ALA A 12 21.90 -2.24 5.08
CA ALA A 12 20.88 -2.31 4.04
C ALA A 12 20.18 -0.95 3.99
N SER A 13 20.61 -0.11 3.06
CA SER A 13 20.02 1.20 2.85
C SER A 13 18.57 0.98 2.44
N GLY A 14 17.63 1.41 3.28
CA GLY A 14 16.20 1.28 2.96
C GLY A 14 15.86 2.04 1.68
N GLN A 15 14.75 1.69 1.07
CA GLN A 15 14.27 2.26 -0.19
C GLN A 15 14.37 3.79 -0.27
N SER A 16 14.89 4.28 -1.36
CA SER A 16 15.09 5.69 -1.69
C SER A 16 14.28 6.09 -2.93
N LEU A 17 14.29 7.36 -3.30
CA LEU A 17 13.64 7.82 -4.55
C LEU A 17 14.30 7.24 -5.82
N ARG A 18 15.58 6.86 -5.76
CA ARG A 18 16.32 6.30 -6.91
C ARG A 18 15.87 4.87 -7.25
N ASP A 19 15.22 4.20 -6.30
CA ASP A 19 14.72 2.83 -6.46
C ASP A 19 13.33 2.79 -7.11
N LEU A 20 12.73 3.95 -7.37
CA LEU A 20 11.44 4.09 -8.05
C LEU A 20 11.67 4.21 -9.56
N SER A 21 10.86 3.52 -10.34
CA SER A 21 11.04 3.41 -11.80
C SER A 21 10.17 4.35 -12.61
N SER A 22 9.13 4.91 -12.00
CA SER A 22 8.25 5.86 -12.68
C SER A 22 8.94 7.22 -12.86
N THR A 23 8.71 7.83 -14.01
CA THR A 23 9.24 9.17 -14.32
C THR A 23 8.65 10.26 -13.42
N THR A 24 9.42 11.30 -13.17
CA THR A 24 8.95 12.51 -12.49
C THR A 24 9.38 13.74 -13.28
N PRO A 25 8.46 14.67 -13.60
CA PRO A 25 7.01 14.59 -13.37
C PRO A 25 6.35 13.43 -14.11
N LEU A 26 5.12 13.07 -13.72
CA LEU A 26 4.34 12.08 -14.43
C LEU A 26 3.90 12.62 -15.80
N PRO A 27 3.80 11.74 -16.81
CA PRO A 27 3.13 12.13 -18.07
C PRO A 27 1.69 12.63 -17.82
N PRO A 28 1.20 13.58 -18.60
CA PRO A 28 -0.17 14.07 -18.47
C PRO A 28 -1.21 12.95 -18.48
N ASN A 29 -2.24 13.08 -17.65
CA ASN A 29 -3.33 12.11 -17.48
C ASN A 29 -2.93 10.73 -16.91
N ASN A 30 -1.67 10.52 -16.55
CA ASN A 30 -1.27 9.28 -15.88
C ASN A 30 -1.82 9.22 -14.47
N THR A 31 -2.24 8.01 -14.09
CA THR A 31 -2.61 7.69 -12.70
C THR A 31 -1.42 7.07 -11.98
N LEU A 32 -1.08 7.62 -10.82
CA LEU A 32 -0.05 7.07 -9.95
C LEU A 32 -0.69 6.06 -8.97
N VAL A 33 -0.24 4.82 -9.04
CA VAL A 33 -0.69 3.74 -8.16
C VAL A 33 0.45 3.34 -7.23
N ILE A 34 0.26 3.49 -5.93
CA ILE A 34 1.27 3.15 -4.92
C ILE A 34 0.78 2.00 -4.05
N GLY A 35 1.51 0.90 -4.08
CA GLY A 35 1.35 -0.23 -3.17
C GLY A 35 2.32 -0.14 -2.00
N ILE A 36 1.85 -0.29 -0.76
CA ILE A 36 2.71 -0.28 0.43
C ILE A 36 2.73 -1.67 1.08
N LEU A 37 3.95 -2.21 1.23
CA LEU A 37 4.21 -3.54 1.77
C LEU A 37 3.99 -3.60 3.29
N GLY A 38 3.71 -4.80 3.79
CA GLY A 38 3.58 -5.11 5.20
C GLY A 38 4.93 -5.31 5.89
N GLY A 39 4.90 -5.59 7.20
CA GLY A 39 6.04 -6.01 7.99
C GLY A 39 7.34 -5.26 7.75
N ILE A 40 8.42 -6.02 7.68
CA ILE A 40 9.78 -5.56 7.33
C ILE A 40 10.15 -5.94 5.89
N GLU A 41 9.16 -6.15 5.03
CA GLU A 41 9.33 -6.60 3.66
C GLU A 41 10.08 -5.57 2.82
N HIS A 42 10.88 -6.09 1.87
CA HIS A 42 11.60 -5.25 0.93
C HIS A 42 10.75 -4.94 -0.31
N TRP A 43 10.85 -3.70 -0.79
CA TRP A 43 10.08 -3.19 -1.92
C TRP A 43 10.24 -3.98 -3.22
N ASN A 44 11.37 -4.65 -3.42
CA ASN A 44 11.72 -5.40 -4.61
C ASN A 44 11.53 -6.92 -4.48
N ASP A 45 10.97 -7.43 -3.37
CA ASP A 45 10.70 -8.85 -3.20
C ASP A 45 9.63 -9.31 -4.23
N PRO A 46 10.00 -10.16 -5.22
CA PRO A 46 9.08 -10.56 -6.28
C PRO A 46 7.96 -11.49 -5.80
N ASN A 47 8.05 -12.01 -4.58
CA ASN A 47 7.06 -12.93 -4.02
C ASN A 47 5.87 -12.19 -3.40
N ARG A 48 6.00 -10.91 -3.09
CA ARG A 48 4.95 -10.13 -2.41
C ARG A 48 3.83 -9.73 -3.35
N GLY A 49 2.59 -9.92 -2.90
CA GLY A 49 1.38 -9.58 -3.65
C GLY A 49 1.34 -8.10 -4.06
N ILE A 50 1.76 -7.19 -3.17
CA ILE A 50 1.92 -5.75 -3.46
C ILE A 50 2.84 -5.53 -4.65
N ARG A 51 4.03 -6.17 -4.66
CA ARG A 51 5.01 -6.03 -5.74
C ARG A 51 4.52 -6.61 -7.05
N LYS A 52 3.95 -7.83 -7.01
CA LYS A 52 3.38 -8.49 -8.20
C LYS A 52 2.33 -7.62 -8.86
N LEU A 53 1.42 -7.06 -8.08
CA LEU A 53 0.37 -6.19 -8.60
C LEU A 53 0.93 -4.88 -9.16
N ALA A 54 1.89 -4.23 -8.50
CA ALA A 54 2.55 -3.04 -9.04
C ALA A 54 3.18 -3.31 -10.41
N LEU A 55 3.94 -4.41 -10.55
CA LEU A 55 4.56 -4.79 -11.81
C LEU A 55 3.53 -5.07 -12.92
N LYS A 56 2.41 -5.70 -12.58
CA LYS A 56 1.31 -5.94 -13.52
C LYS A 56 0.64 -4.64 -13.96
N LEU A 57 0.39 -3.72 -13.04
CA LEU A 57 -0.26 -2.43 -13.33
C LEU A 57 0.62 -1.53 -14.21
N ARG A 58 1.94 -1.61 -14.10
CA ARG A 58 2.88 -0.89 -15.01
C ARG A 58 2.69 -1.21 -16.48
N GLN A 59 2.12 -2.38 -16.80
CA GLN A 59 1.82 -2.77 -18.19
C GLN A 59 0.54 -2.11 -18.73
N THR A 60 -0.17 -1.36 -17.90
CA THR A 60 -1.41 -0.67 -18.30
C THR A 60 -1.08 0.73 -18.82
N PRO A 61 -1.46 1.10 -20.04
CA PRO A 61 -1.25 2.45 -20.56
C PRO A 61 -1.84 3.51 -19.62
N GLY A 62 -1.12 4.62 -19.41
CA GLY A 62 -1.54 5.70 -18.53
C GLY A 62 -1.43 5.39 -17.02
N VAL A 63 -0.72 4.33 -16.65
CA VAL A 63 -0.52 3.95 -15.26
C VAL A 63 0.97 3.93 -14.91
N SER A 64 1.33 4.66 -13.88
CA SER A 64 2.62 4.58 -13.19
C SER A 64 2.40 3.88 -11.86
N ALA A 65 3.09 2.77 -11.60
CA ALA A 65 2.85 1.98 -10.39
C ALA A 65 4.15 1.66 -9.64
N GLU A 66 4.14 1.86 -8.32
CA GLU A 66 5.29 1.61 -7.45
C GLU A 66 4.94 0.76 -6.24
N SER A 67 5.92 0.00 -5.75
CA SER A 67 5.86 -0.70 -4.46
C SER A 67 6.81 -0.04 -3.47
N ILE A 68 6.31 0.28 -2.28
CA ILE A 68 7.05 1.05 -1.27
C ILE A 68 6.97 0.35 0.09
N GLU A 69 8.05 0.37 0.84
CA GLU A 69 8.11 -0.16 2.20
C GLU A 69 7.28 0.69 3.17
N ASN A 70 6.54 0.07 4.09
CA ASN A 70 5.65 0.78 5.03
C ASN A 70 6.35 1.84 5.90
N ARG A 71 7.63 1.66 6.17
CA ARG A 71 8.49 2.61 6.90
C ARG A 71 8.94 3.81 6.04
N ARG A 72 8.65 3.82 4.74
CA ARG A 72 9.08 4.84 3.78
C ARG A 72 7.95 5.75 3.29
N VAL A 73 6.94 6.00 4.12
CA VAL A 73 5.83 6.92 3.81
C VAL A 73 6.33 8.31 3.42
N GLY A 74 7.38 8.81 4.06
CA GLY A 74 8.00 10.10 3.69
C GLY A 74 8.65 10.09 2.30
N THR A 75 9.22 8.96 1.86
CA THR A 75 9.72 8.77 0.50
C THR A 75 8.57 8.74 -0.51
N ALA A 76 7.48 8.01 -0.20
CA ALA A 76 6.27 7.99 -1.01
C ALA A 76 5.68 9.40 -1.20
N LEU A 77 5.59 10.17 -0.12
CA LEU A 77 5.07 11.53 -0.17
C LEU A 77 5.91 12.45 -1.08
N ARG A 78 7.23 12.47 -0.88
CA ARG A 78 8.14 13.25 -1.74
C ARG A 78 8.10 12.80 -3.20
N PHE A 79 7.91 11.50 -3.43
CA PHE A 79 7.75 10.97 -4.79
C PHE A 79 6.47 11.48 -5.44
N ILE A 80 5.34 11.46 -4.72
CA ILE A 80 4.06 12.02 -5.21
C ILE A 80 4.21 13.51 -5.52
N GLU A 81 4.79 14.30 -4.61
CA GLU A 81 5.01 15.73 -4.82
C GLU A 81 5.83 15.99 -6.10
N LYS A 82 6.94 15.27 -6.30
CA LYS A 82 7.74 15.37 -7.53
C LYS A 82 7.00 14.90 -8.78
N SER A 83 6.12 13.92 -8.63
CA SER A 83 5.32 13.38 -9.73
C SER A 83 4.26 14.36 -10.22
N LEU A 84 3.77 15.21 -9.34
CA LEU A 84 2.74 16.21 -9.64
C LEU A 84 3.31 17.58 -10.05
N ASP A 85 4.54 17.87 -9.69
CA ASP A 85 5.24 19.13 -9.99
C ASP A 85 5.65 19.16 -11.47
N THR A 86 4.70 19.60 -12.30
CA THR A 86 4.85 19.57 -13.76
C THR A 86 5.71 20.70 -14.32
N ASN A 87 5.81 21.82 -13.60
CA ASN A 87 6.63 22.97 -13.98
C ASN A 87 8.04 22.96 -13.34
N GLY A 88 8.29 22.07 -12.36
CA GLY A 88 9.59 21.87 -11.72
C GLY A 88 9.96 22.96 -10.71
N ASP A 89 9.03 23.80 -10.27
CA ASP A 89 9.28 24.90 -9.33
C ASP A 89 9.32 24.46 -7.85
N ARG A 90 9.02 23.18 -7.59
CA ARG A 90 8.96 22.53 -6.27
C ARG A 90 7.83 23.03 -5.36
N VAL A 91 6.85 23.73 -5.94
CA VAL A 91 5.66 24.22 -5.25
C VAL A 91 4.43 23.76 -6.02
N LEU A 92 3.63 22.86 -5.43
CA LEU A 92 2.42 22.40 -6.10
C LEU A 92 1.38 23.50 -6.15
N SER A 93 1.04 23.95 -7.36
CA SER A 93 -0.08 24.85 -7.63
C SER A 93 -1.42 24.19 -7.30
N THR A 94 -2.48 24.97 -7.22
CA THR A 94 -3.85 24.45 -7.03
C THR A 94 -4.26 23.53 -8.18
N GLU A 95 -3.85 23.87 -9.41
CA GLU A 95 -4.18 23.08 -10.60
C GLU A 95 -3.47 21.72 -10.60
N GLU A 96 -2.17 21.65 -10.30
CA GLU A 96 -1.43 20.41 -10.20
C GLU A 96 -2.00 19.48 -9.13
N ARG A 97 -2.42 20.03 -7.99
CA ARG A 97 -3.11 19.25 -6.95
C ARG A 97 -4.47 18.74 -7.43
N ARG A 98 -5.25 19.58 -8.12
CA ARG A 98 -6.58 19.21 -8.62
C ARG A 98 -6.53 18.13 -9.68
N GLN A 99 -5.49 18.12 -10.51
CA GLN A 99 -5.26 17.12 -11.55
C GLN A 99 -4.68 15.78 -11.01
N ALA A 100 -4.34 15.73 -9.73
CA ALA A 100 -3.74 14.54 -9.14
C ALA A 100 -4.65 13.31 -9.25
N ARG A 101 -4.14 12.24 -9.84
CA ARG A 101 -4.81 10.95 -9.97
C ARG A 101 -4.00 9.89 -9.20
N ILE A 102 -4.35 9.66 -7.94
CA ILE A 102 -3.59 8.82 -7.02
C ILE A 102 -4.46 7.67 -6.53
N ILE A 103 -3.93 6.45 -6.57
CA ILE A 103 -4.52 5.26 -5.98
C ILE A 103 -3.51 4.66 -5.00
N LEU A 104 -3.96 4.30 -3.81
CA LEU A 104 -3.15 3.70 -2.77
C LEU A 104 -3.70 2.33 -2.39
N TYR A 105 -2.83 1.33 -2.27
CA TYR A 105 -3.21 0.03 -1.73
C TYR A 105 -2.13 -0.50 -0.79
N GLY A 106 -2.50 -1.28 0.20
CA GLY A 106 -1.54 -1.74 1.20
C GLY A 106 -2.01 -2.95 1.97
N GLN A 107 -1.05 -3.78 2.39
CA GLN A 107 -1.30 -5.00 3.14
C GLN A 107 -0.71 -4.90 4.55
N SER A 108 -1.39 -5.42 5.57
CA SER A 108 -0.91 -5.45 6.95
C SER A 108 -0.52 -4.05 7.46
N LEU A 109 0.70 -3.84 7.93
CA LEU A 109 1.22 -2.51 8.28
C LEU A 109 1.24 -1.54 7.10
N GLY A 110 1.26 -2.06 5.86
CA GLY A 110 1.10 -1.27 4.64
C GLY A 110 -0.29 -0.65 4.51
N GLY A 111 -1.34 -1.35 4.97
CA GLY A 111 -2.70 -0.82 5.05
C GLY A 111 -2.79 0.42 5.95
N GLN A 112 -2.18 0.38 7.13
CA GLN A 112 -2.05 1.58 7.97
C GLN A 112 -1.22 2.67 7.28
N ALA A 113 -0.13 2.30 6.61
CA ALA A 113 0.79 3.23 5.99
C ALA A 113 0.14 4.01 4.83
N ILE A 114 -0.72 3.39 4.00
CA ILE A 114 -1.47 4.12 2.97
C ILE A 114 -2.40 5.17 3.56
N LEU A 115 -3.01 4.92 4.71
CA LEU A 115 -3.86 5.94 5.35
C LEU A 115 -3.05 7.05 6.01
N ARG A 116 -1.86 6.75 6.53
CA ARG A 116 -0.91 7.79 6.96
C ARG A 116 -0.51 8.69 5.79
N LEU A 117 -0.23 8.09 4.63
CA LEU A 117 0.08 8.79 3.40
C LEU A 117 -1.13 9.62 2.93
N ALA A 118 -2.33 9.05 2.88
CA ALA A 118 -3.55 9.76 2.50
C ALA A 118 -3.82 10.98 3.41
N ARG A 119 -3.61 10.86 4.73
CA ARG A 119 -3.71 11.99 5.67
C ARG A 119 -2.64 13.06 5.40
N ALA A 120 -1.41 12.66 5.07
CA ALA A 120 -0.36 13.61 4.70
C ALA A 120 -0.68 14.35 3.39
N LEU A 121 -1.28 13.66 2.41
CA LEU A 121 -1.79 14.24 1.17
C LEU A 121 -2.98 15.17 1.43
N ASN A 122 -3.90 14.81 2.36
CA ASN A 122 -5.02 15.65 2.76
C ASN A 122 -4.55 17.03 3.29
N LYS A 123 -3.53 17.03 4.15
CA LYS A 123 -2.93 18.27 4.67
C LYS A 123 -2.34 19.16 3.58
N ARG A 124 -2.07 18.63 2.39
CA ARG A 124 -1.54 19.31 1.20
C ARG A 124 -2.62 19.64 0.16
N GLY A 125 -3.87 19.31 0.44
CA GLY A 125 -4.98 19.49 -0.51
C GLY A 125 -4.88 18.59 -1.74
N ILE A 126 -4.19 17.44 -1.63
CA ILE A 126 -4.02 16.49 -2.73
C ILE A 126 -5.07 15.38 -2.60
N PRO A 127 -5.94 15.19 -3.62
CA PRO A 127 -6.96 14.15 -3.62
C PRO A 127 -6.37 12.75 -3.85
N VAL A 128 -7.11 11.73 -3.39
CA VAL A 128 -6.84 10.32 -3.62
C VAL A 128 -8.10 9.66 -4.20
N LEU A 129 -7.99 9.01 -5.34
CA LEU A 129 -9.13 8.38 -6.01
C LEU A 129 -9.64 7.15 -5.25
N LEU A 130 -8.71 6.34 -4.77
CA LEU A 130 -9.04 5.07 -4.11
C LEU A 130 -7.98 4.70 -3.07
N THR A 131 -8.43 4.16 -1.94
CA THR A 131 -7.59 3.36 -1.03
C THR A 131 -8.11 1.93 -0.95
N VAL A 132 -7.22 0.93 -1.01
CA VAL A 132 -7.57 -0.48 -0.78
C VAL A 132 -6.69 -1.05 0.33
N GLN A 133 -7.33 -1.48 1.39
CA GLN A 133 -6.68 -2.11 2.53
C GLN A 133 -6.84 -3.63 2.44
N VAL A 134 -5.76 -4.37 2.67
CA VAL A 134 -5.75 -5.83 2.74
C VAL A 134 -5.21 -6.24 4.10
N ASP A 135 -6.08 -6.78 4.92
CA ASP A 135 -5.81 -7.22 6.31
C ASP A 135 -4.99 -6.19 7.09
N SER A 136 -5.44 -4.94 7.05
CA SER A 136 -4.74 -3.77 7.57
C SER A 136 -4.60 -3.84 9.09
N VAL A 137 -3.38 -3.69 9.58
CA VAL A 137 -3.07 -3.74 11.02
C VAL A 137 -2.56 -2.38 11.48
N GLY A 138 -3.37 -1.68 12.28
CA GLY A 138 -3.01 -0.37 12.78
C GLY A 138 -4.00 0.21 13.78
N ARG A 139 -3.64 1.34 14.41
CA ARG A 139 -4.48 1.96 15.47
C ARG A 139 -5.58 2.88 14.92
N THR A 140 -5.41 3.44 13.72
CA THR A 140 -6.31 4.46 13.15
C THR A 140 -6.64 4.18 11.68
N ASP A 141 -6.53 2.93 11.27
CA ASP A 141 -6.72 2.50 9.90
C ASP A 141 -8.18 2.19 9.53
N HIS A 142 -9.09 2.32 10.49
CA HIS A 142 -10.54 2.24 10.27
C HIS A 142 -11.18 3.56 9.80
N ILE A 143 -10.48 4.71 9.88
CA ILE A 143 -11.04 6.01 9.46
C ILE A 143 -10.36 6.50 8.19
N ILE A 144 -11.13 6.56 7.11
CA ILE A 144 -10.68 7.02 5.80
C ILE A 144 -10.76 8.55 5.74
N PRO A 145 -9.66 9.27 5.45
CA PRO A 145 -9.65 10.73 5.40
C PRO A 145 -10.47 11.28 4.21
N SER A 146 -10.99 12.49 4.38
CA SER A 146 -11.96 13.12 3.47
C SER A 146 -11.43 13.51 2.08
N ASN A 147 -10.11 13.44 1.85
CA ASN A 147 -9.52 13.59 0.52
C ASN A 147 -9.53 12.29 -0.30
N VAL A 148 -9.98 11.18 0.28
CA VAL A 148 -10.13 9.89 -0.41
C VAL A 148 -11.53 9.79 -0.96
N ARG A 149 -11.69 9.66 -2.28
CA ARG A 149 -12.99 9.55 -2.95
C ARG A 149 -13.68 8.23 -2.67
N ALA A 150 -12.94 7.13 -2.68
CA ALA A 150 -13.47 5.79 -2.47
C ALA A 150 -12.51 4.92 -1.66
N ALA A 151 -13.04 3.96 -0.90
CA ALA A 151 -12.22 3.04 -0.13
C ALA A 151 -12.83 1.64 -0.09
N ALA A 152 -11.96 0.62 -0.16
CA ALA A 152 -12.32 -0.79 0.04
C ALA A 152 -11.41 -1.40 1.10
N ASN A 153 -11.96 -2.34 1.87
CA ASN A 153 -11.26 -3.07 2.91
C ASN A 153 -11.54 -4.56 2.78
N PHE A 154 -10.50 -5.35 2.73
CA PHE A 154 -10.51 -6.80 2.73
C PHE A 154 -9.82 -7.28 3.99
N TYR A 155 -10.45 -8.18 4.73
CA TYR A 155 -9.94 -8.63 6.02
C TYR A 155 -10.23 -10.12 6.24
N GLN A 156 -9.54 -10.71 7.17
CA GLN A 156 -9.84 -12.01 7.75
C GLN A 156 -9.99 -11.88 9.28
N HIS A 157 -10.64 -12.84 9.89
CA HIS A 157 -10.85 -12.85 11.34
C HIS A 157 -10.65 -14.26 11.87
N GLU A 158 -9.38 -14.63 12.12
CA GLU A 158 -9.01 -15.89 12.75
C GLU A 158 -8.61 -15.63 14.21
N LEU A 159 -9.24 -16.33 15.14
CA LEU A 159 -9.16 -16.05 16.59
C LEU A 159 -7.76 -16.10 17.22
N LEU A 160 -6.83 -16.85 16.63
CA LEU A 160 -5.50 -17.09 17.22
C LEU A 160 -4.36 -16.32 16.56
N THR A 161 -4.66 -15.51 15.55
CA THR A 161 -3.66 -14.74 14.79
C THR A 161 -3.97 -13.24 14.78
N VAL A 162 -3.07 -12.44 14.23
CA VAL A 162 -3.37 -11.04 13.94
C VAL A 162 -4.43 -10.99 12.84
N TRP A 163 -5.47 -10.23 13.06
CA TRP A 163 -6.46 -9.89 12.05
C TRP A 163 -6.42 -8.39 11.77
N GLY A 164 -6.81 -8.03 10.56
CA GLY A 164 -6.89 -6.65 10.13
C GLY A 164 -8.16 -5.94 10.60
N GLU A 165 -8.22 -4.65 10.33
CA GLU A 165 -9.41 -3.83 10.57
C GLU A 165 -10.63 -4.41 9.84
N THR A 166 -11.69 -4.71 10.59
CA THR A 166 -12.89 -5.37 10.04
C THR A 166 -13.87 -4.41 9.38
N LYS A 167 -13.88 -3.16 9.83
CA LYS A 167 -14.84 -2.17 9.34
C LYS A 167 -14.23 -0.78 9.21
N ILE A 168 -13.94 -0.39 7.98
CA ILE A 168 -13.55 0.99 7.68
C ILE A 168 -14.79 1.88 7.54
N ARG A 169 -14.61 3.17 7.84
CA ARG A 169 -15.65 4.20 7.70
C ARG A 169 -15.05 5.51 7.18
N ALA A 170 -15.85 6.28 6.48
CA ALA A 170 -15.48 7.62 6.04
C ALA A 170 -15.40 8.60 7.22
N ALA A 171 -14.39 9.46 7.24
CA ALA A 171 -14.38 10.62 8.12
C ALA A 171 -15.46 11.64 7.71
N ASP A 172 -15.74 11.71 6.41
CA ASP A 172 -16.80 12.54 5.82
C ASP A 172 -17.55 11.70 4.77
N PRO A 173 -18.76 11.18 5.11
CA PRO A 173 -19.53 10.35 4.19
C PRO A 173 -20.02 11.08 2.93
N GLN A 174 -20.02 12.40 2.90
CA GLN A 174 -20.37 13.17 1.71
C GLN A 174 -19.22 13.21 0.68
N LYS A 175 -17.99 12.99 1.13
CA LYS A 175 -16.77 13.03 0.28
C LYS A 175 -16.18 11.67 -0.02
N THR A 176 -16.45 10.67 0.82
CA THR A 176 -15.83 9.35 0.73
C THR A 176 -16.88 8.25 0.66
N THR A 177 -16.84 7.45 -0.40
CA THR A 177 -17.68 6.24 -0.52
C THR A 177 -16.91 5.01 -0.05
N ILE A 178 -17.49 4.27 0.90
CA ILE A 178 -16.99 2.95 1.28
C ILE A 178 -17.56 1.90 0.32
N LEU A 179 -16.72 1.34 -0.53
CA LEU A 179 -17.11 0.37 -1.56
C LEU A 179 -17.28 -1.04 -1.01
N ALA A 180 -16.44 -1.41 -0.03
CA ALA A 180 -16.49 -2.72 0.59
C ALA A 180 -15.87 -2.73 1.99
N ASN A 181 -16.43 -3.59 2.85
CA ASN A 181 -15.80 -4.20 4.01
C ASN A 181 -16.05 -5.70 3.86
N ARG A 182 -15.11 -6.43 3.25
CA ARG A 182 -15.29 -7.83 2.87
C ARG A 182 -14.40 -8.76 3.65
N GLN A 183 -15.01 -9.74 4.29
CA GLN A 183 -14.30 -10.81 4.98
C GLN A 183 -13.92 -11.94 4.02
N PHE A 184 -12.69 -12.42 4.14
CA PHE A 184 -12.20 -13.65 3.55
C PHE A 184 -12.06 -14.72 4.64
N HIS A 185 -12.53 -15.92 4.34
CA HIS A 185 -12.53 -17.01 5.29
C HIS A 185 -11.45 -18.02 4.93
N TYR A 186 -10.59 -18.30 5.90
CA TYR A 186 -9.54 -19.31 5.78
C TYR A 186 -9.80 -20.39 6.83
N PRO A 187 -10.13 -21.64 6.45
CA PRO A 187 -10.34 -22.70 7.41
C PRO A 187 -9.08 -22.90 8.25
N PRO A 188 -9.20 -23.32 9.54
CA PRO A 188 -8.05 -23.65 10.36
C PRO A 188 -7.15 -24.64 9.61
N LEU A 189 -5.85 -24.46 9.71
CA LEU A 189 -4.91 -25.47 9.22
C LEU A 189 -5.10 -26.71 10.13
N VAL A 190 -5.52 -27.82 9.54
CA VAL A 190 -5.53 -29.12 10.21
C VAL A 190 -4.07 -29.45 10.50
N SER A 191 -3.66 -29.35 11.74
CA SER A 191 -2.26 -29.23 12.09
C SER A 191 -1.65 -30.59 12.47
N ASP A 192 -1.11 -31.27 11.48
CA ASP A 192 0.05 -32.13 11.69
C ASP A 192 1.36 -31.38 11.35
N ALA A 193 1.26 -30.11 10.94
CA ALA A 193 2.43 -29.29 10.67
C ALA A 193 3.11 -28.84 11.97
N PRO A 194 4.46 -28.88 12.06
CA PRO A 194 5.20 -28.39 13.22
C PRO A 194 4.76 -26.95 13.52
N LYS A 195 4.47 -26.68 14.80
CA LYS A 195 4.13 -25.30 15.22
C LYS A 195 5.29 -24.36 14.86
N PRO A 196 5.00 -23.17 14.30
CA PRO A 196 6.06 -22.22 14.00
C PRO A 196 6.92 -21.94 15.23
N ASP A 197 8.22 -22.01 15.08
CA ASP A 197 9.24 -21.92 16.14
C ASP A 197 9.40 -20.51 16.74
N THR A 198 8.88 -19.47 16.08
CA THR A 198 8.93 -18.09 16.59
C THR A 198 7.54 -17.51 16.88
N TRP A 199 7.46 -16.63 17.91
CA TRP A 199 6.21 -15.94 18.25
C TRP A 199 5.73 -15.05 17.10
N VAL A 200 6.64 -14.50 16.29
CA VAL A 200 6.33 -13.69 15.10
C VAL A 200 5.60 -14.53 14.07
N ARG A 201 6.12 -15.72 13.73
CA ARG A 201 5.46 -16.64 12.80
C ARG A 201 4.13 -17.15 13.32
N ARG A 202 4.00 -17.37 14.63
CA ARG A 202 2.72 -17.73 15.26
C ARG A 202 1.70 -16.61 15.15
N ARG A 203 2.12 -15.34 15.32
CA ARG A 203 1.21 -14.19 15.35
C ARG A 203 0.86 -13.67 13.97
N PHE A 204 1.80 -13.66 13.01
CA PHE A 204 1.63 -13.18 11.63
C PHE A 204 1.52 -14.31 10.60
N GLY A 205 1.47 -15.56 11.04
CA GLY A 205 1.18 -16.73 10.21
C GLY A 205 -0.33 -16.92 10.00
N GLY A 206 -0.73 -18.15 9.71
CA GLY A 206 -2.15 -18.52 9.60
C GLY A 206 -2.88 -17.77 8.50
N ALA A 207 -4.09 -17.30 8.80
CA ALA A 207 -4.96 -16.62 7.83
C ALA A 207 -4.36 -15.31 7.30
N HIS A 208 -3.61 -14.57 8.14
CA HIS A 208 -2.94 -13.32 7.73
C HIS A 208 -1.96 -13.55 6.57
N ALA A 209 -1.08 -14.54 6.70
CA ALA A 209 -0.11 -14.89 5.65
C ALA A 209 -0.78 -15.53 4.43
N ARG A 210 -1.84 -16.34 4.64
CA ARG A 210 -2.61 -16.94 3.53
C ARG A 210 -3.33 -15.86 2.72
N MET A 211 -3.89 -14.85 3.37
CA MET A 211 -4.55 -13.75 2.69
C MET A 211 -3.57 -12.93 1.83
N GLU A 212 -2.33 -12.73 2.30
CA GLU A 212 -1.28 -12.08 1.50
C GLU A 212 -0.93 -12.90 0.25
N ALA A 213 -0.94 -14.24 0.35
CA ALA A 213 -0.61 -15.14 -0.75
C ALA A 213 -1.80 -15.46 -1.67
N ASP A 214 -3.04 -15.08 -1.29
CA ASP A 214 -4.27 -15.50 -1.98
C ASP A 214 -4.47 -14.74 -3.29
N PRO A 215 -4.45 -15.42 -4.46
CA PRO A 215 -4.66 -14.79 -5.75
C PRO A 215 -6.07 -14.22 -5.93
N ILE A 216 -7.07 -14.72 -5.20
CA ILE A 216 -8.44 -14.21 -5.25
C ILE A 216 -8.49 -12.81 -4.63
N VAL A 217 -7.84 -12.61 -3.50
CA VAL A 217 -7.73 -11.30 -2.85
C VAL A 217 -7.09 -10.29 -3.81
N TRP A 218 -5.96 -10.64 -4.41
CA TRP A 218 -5.24 -9.74 -5.30
C TRP A 218 -5.98 -9.45 -6.61
N LYS A 219 -6.76 -10.40 -7.12
CA LYS A 219 -7.66 -10.19 -8.26
C LYS A 219 -8.75 -9.18 -7.93
N GLU A 220 -9.27 -9.20 -6.71
CA GLU A 220 -10.26 -8.21 -6.28
C GLU A 220 -9.63 -6.83 -6.06
N VAL A 221 -8.48 -6.74 -5.39
CA VAL A 221 -7.72 -5.49 -5.28
C VAL A 221 -7.50 -4.87 -6.66
N GLU A 222 -7.03 -5.67 -7.62
CA GLU A 222 -6.85 -5.24 -9.00
C GLU A 222 -8.16 -4.74 -9.64
N SER A 223 -9.27 -5.43 -9.41
CA SER A 223 -10.57 -5.05 -9.94
C SER A 223 -11.00 -3.66 -9.48
N TYR A 224 -10.90 -3.35 -8.19
CA TYR A 224 -11.19 -2.02 -7.65
C TYR A 224 -10.26 -0.95 -8.21
N ILE A 225 -8.97 -1.24 -8.32
CA ILE A 225 -8.00 -0.32 -8.94
C ILE A 225 -8.38 -0.04 -10.39
N ARG A 226 -8.68 -1.08 -11.19
CA ARG A 226 -9.08 -0.91 -12.60
C ARG A 226 -10.40 -0.16 -12.77
N GLN A 227 -11.34 -0.30 -11.85
CA GLN A 227 -12.56 0.50 -11.84
C GLN A 227 -12.24 1.99 -11.58
N ALA A 228 -11.39 2.28 -10.59
CA ALA A 228 -10.98 3.65 -10.28
C ALA A 228 -10.18 4.30 -11.42
N LEU A 229 -9.40 3.54 -12.19
CA LEU A 229 -8.67 4.03 -13.37
C LEU A 229 -9.61 4.55 -14.47
N LYS A 230 -10.82 3.98 -14.60
CA LYS A 230 -11.82 4.39 -15.62
C LYS A 230 -12.61 5.64 -15.21
N THR A 231 -12.56 6.03 -13.98
CA THR A 231 -13.28 7.22 -13.48
C THR A 231 -12.52 8.47 -13.91
N LYS A 232 -13.21 9.34 -14.66
CA LYS A 232 -12.71 10.66 -15.06
C LYS A 232 -12.73 11.64 -13.88
#